data_240f4310e54ca40de9f6f3172366a48d
#
_entry.id   240f4310e54ca40de9f6f3172366a48d
#
_cell.length_a   1.000
_cell.length_b   1.000
_cell.length_c   1.000
_cell.angle_alpha   90.00
_cell.angle_beta   90.00
_cell.angle_gamma   90.00
#
_symmetry.space_group_name_H-M   'P 1'
#
loop_
_entity.id
_entity.type
_entity.pdbx_description
1 polymer ?
#
loop_
_entity_poly.entity_id
_entity_poly.type
_entity_poly.pdbx_seq_one_letter_code
_entity_poly.pdbx_strand_id
1 'polypeptide(L)'
;IGMFVQTAPKNKDGRVLMYFAEAYRENGKPRQRKVGRIGFVDEFEHLYEDPVAHFKEIARQRTKEKQQASRPVSVTFDPQGRLPFHEDTGCYDCVRNIGHAAISRVFHSLGIHQFIDDRRKYLGCGYNLTAVMKLLVYERIIAPGSKRAAWQGRGKYFDKMDFSLNDIYHALSIFPRWRDDLLQLLHQRMVGLYDRDSTLLFYDVTNYYFETDNEDGFRRKGPSKEHRSTPIVQMGLFMDDRGLPVTYDLFEGNTHDSQTFTPMSERVRSQLDMQHIIFVADKAMMSGGNVAEVITNHNGYIFSKSVRGGTEVLKNTVRDPGGYTRFDAAGKELPPLDAETPVAFMYKVLDEVKDTYVRDADGRRSAVKGVGHLQIIYWSAKYAARAKVDRQAAVEKALASSHSRSRDVIDNNYGKNKYLKTQVYDKKTKQEVDDYEAKVVFDFETLDEDESLDGFYVIETNVTGLRPYVDRRGRETGEVENAFEGKSRWLKDEGMLQLNRIVTPLDIVDMYHGLWRIEQTFRVTKSELEARPVFVSRKDRIGSHFLTCFISLLIVRILEHELHHEYSTEQIVLSLRKANVVQLDSTNFKTLYYDPVLRDLHGRMGIDFGLNIYSRSALRRMLAATKKQD
;
A
#
# COMPACT_ATOMS: atom_id res chain seq x y z
N ILE A 1 -15.51 -8.60 -40.40
CA ILE A 1 -15.22 -9.29 -41.70
C ILE A 1 -13.75 -9.57 -41.68
N GLY A 2 -13.36 -10.84 -41.55
CA GLY A 2 -11.96 -11.25 -41.45
C GLY A 2 -11.50 -11.90 -42.78
N MET A 3 -10.24 -11.66 -43.16
CA MET A 3 -9.57 -12.39 -44.22
C MET A 3 -9.01 -13.71 -43.66
N PHE A 4 -9.10 -14.78 -44.41
CA PHE A 4 -8.57 -16.10 -44.05
C PHE A 4 -8.01 -16.80 -45.27
N VAL A 5 -7.19 -17.84 -45.05
CA VAL A 5 -6.69 -18.68 -46.15
C VAL A 5 -7.66 -19.82 -46.38
N GLN A 6 -8.06 -19.99 -47.64
CA GLN A 6 -8.86 -21.11 -48.09
C GLN A 6 -8.01 -22.00 -49.02
N THR A 7 -7.97 -23.29 -48.74
CA THR A 7 -7.33 -24.30 -49.59
C THR A 7 -8.37 -24.94 -50.49
N ALA A 8 -8.02 -25.13 -51.76
CA ALA A 8 -8.85 -25.92 -52.70
C ALA A 8 -8.54 -27.43 -52.56
N PRO A 9 -9.47 -28.31 -52.93
CA PRO A 9 -9.17 -29.75 -53.06
C PRO A 9 -7.97 -29.98 -54.01
N LYS A 10 -7.26 -31.11 -53.81
CA LYS A 10 -6.16 -31.49 -54.70
C LYS A 10 -6.61 -31.49 -56.15
N ASN A 11 -5.82 -30.87 -57.01
CA ASN A 11 -6.06 -30.94 -58.46
C ASN A 11 -5.66 -32.30 -59.05
N LYS A 12 -5.79 -32.48 -60.36
CA LYS A 12 -5.43 -33.76 -61.05
C LYS A 12 -3.96 -34.15 -60.83
N ASP A 13 -3.10 -33.20 -60.58
CA ASP A 13 -1.67 -33.40 -60.33
C ASP A 13 -1.35 -33.52 -58.82
N GLY A 14 -2.36 -33.62 -57.97
CA GLY A 14 -2.22 -33.80 -56.52
C GLY A 14 -1.86 -32.52 -55.74
N ARG A 15 -1.79 -31.35 -56.43
CA ARG A 15 -1.37 -30.06 -55.84
C ARG A 15 -2.54 -29.35 -55.16
N VAL A 16 -2.28 -28.67 -54.02
CA VAL A 16 -3.26 -27.90 -53.25
C VAL A 16 -3.08 -26.41 -53.47
N LEU A 17 -4.10 -25.75 -53.98
CA LEU A 17 -4.07 -24.32 -54.28
C LEU A 17 -4.63 -23.49 -53.09
N MET A 18 -3.91 -22.42 -52.70
CA MET A 18 -4.31 -21.53 -51.64
C MET A 18 -4.86 -20.21 -52.19
N TYR A 19 -5.86 -19.66 -51.52
CA TYR A 19 -6.47 -18.36 -51.79
C TYR A 19 -6.62 -17.55 -50.51
N PHE A 20 -6.49 -16.23 -50.57
CA PHE A 20 -7.10 -15.35 -49.60
C PHE A 20 -8.59 -15.24 -49.86
N ALA A 21 -9.39 -15.44 -48.83
CA ALA A 21 -10.84 -15.35 -48.87
C ALA A 21 -11.34 -14.39 -47.77
N GLU A 22 -12.46 -13.74 -48.03
CA GLU A 22 -13.16 -12.89 -47.07
C GLU A 22 -14.55 -13.44 -46.77
N ALA A 23 -14.91 -13.48 -45.48
CA ALA A 23 -16.29 -13.72 -45.08
C ALA A 23 -17.07 -12.39 -45.13
N TYR A 24 -18.27 -12.38 -45.66
CA TYR A 24 -19.20 -11.24 -45.67
C TYR A 24 -20.63 -11.71 -45.41
N ARG A 25 -21.53 -10.79 -45.08
CA ARG A 25 -22.96 -11.11 -44.96
C ARG A 25 -23.73 -10.46 -46.11
N GLU A 26 -24.56 -11.24 -46.74
CA GLU A 26 -25.49 -10.79 -47.75
C GLU A 26 -26.90 -11.20 -47.32
N ASN A 27 -27.78 -10.22 -47.18
CA ASN A 27 -29.14 -10.44 -46.66
C ASN A 27 -29.20 -11.22 -45.34
N GLY A 28 -28.26 -10.91 -44.44
CA GLY A 28 -28.16 -11.58 -43.11
C GLY A 28 -27.49 -12.95 -43.14
N LYS A 29 -27.25 -13.56 -44.30
CA LYS A 29 -26.62 -14.89 -44.42
C LYS A 29 -25.11 -14.75 -44.58
N PRO A 30 -24.29 -15.60 -43.93
CA PRO A 30 -22.84 -15.59 -44.09
C PRO A 30 -22.45 -16.11 -45.48
N ARG A 31 -21.59 -15.40 -46.18
CA ARG A 31 -21.03 -15.77 -47.49
C ARG A 31 -19.51 -15.57 -47.49
N GLN A 32 -18.82 -16.22 -48.43
CA GLN A 32 -17.38 -16.12 -48.61
C GLN A 32 -17.08 -15.76 -50.08
N ARG A 33 -16.06 -14.93 -50.28
CA ARG A 33 -15.53 -14.62 -51.62
C ARG A 33 -14.03 -14.77 -51.63
N LYS A 34 -13.47 -15.30 -52.72
CA LYS A 34 -12.02 -15.33 -52.95
C LYS A 34 -11.57 -13.92 -53.33
N VAL A 35 -10.54 -13.42 -52.64
CA VAL A 35 -10.02 -12.03 -52.82
C VAL A 35 -8.72 -12.02 -53.61
N GLY A 36 -7.92 -13.11 -53.49
CA GLY A 36 -6.66 -13.23 -54.22
C GLY A 36 -6.14 -14.66 -54.20
N ARG A 37 -5.51 -15.05 -55.32
CA ARG A 37 -4.78 -16.32 -55.42
C ARG A 37 -3.42 -16.16 -54.74
N ILE A 38 -3.00 -17.14 -53.89
CA ILE A 38 -1.69 -17.19 -53.28
C ILE A 38 -0.73 -18.00 -54.15
N GLY A 39 -1.07 -19.22 -54.49
CA GLY A 39 -0.27 -20.17 -55.22
C GLY A 39 -0.48 -21.60 -54.67
N PHE A 40 0.22 -22.58 -55.21
CA PHE A 40 0.17 -23.93 -54.71
C PHE A 40 1.05 -24.07 -53.46
N VAL A 41 0.68 -24.96 -52.54
CA VAL A 41 1.40 -25.18 -51.26
C VAL A 41 2.86 -25.58 -51.52
N ASP A 42 3.08 -26.48 -52.50
CA ASP A 42 4.41 -26.98 -52.88
C ASP A 42 5.32 -25.89 -53.48
N GLU A 43 4.78 -24.81 -54.01
CA GLU A 43 5.58 -23.64 -54.47
C GLU A 43 6.26 -22.92 -53.32
N PHE A 44 5.81 -23.10 -52.07
CA PHE A 44 6.29 -22.35 -50.89
C PHE A 44 6.96 -23.26 -49.84
N GLU A 45 6.97 -24.58 -50.00
CA GLU A 45 7.57 -25.53 -49.03
C GLU A 45 9.09 -25.32 -48.89
N HIS A 46 9.77 -24.77 -49.91
CA HIS A 46 11.18 -24.44 -49.80
C HIS A 46 11.46 -23.12 -49.08
N LEU A 47 10.44 -22.28 -48.85
CA LEU A 47 10.56 -20.99 -48.19
C LEU A 47 10.04 -21.01 -46.74
N TYR A 48 9.04 -21.84 -46.45
CA TYR A 48 8.37 -21.87 -45.15
C TYR A 48 8.13 -23.32 -44.74
N GLU A 49 8.38 -23.59 -43.47
CA GLU A 49 8.14 -24.92 -42.86
C GLU A 49 6.67 -25.35 -42.92
N ASP A 50 5.75 -24.39 -42.72
CA ASP A 50 4.30 -24.57 -42.99
C ASP A 50 3.78 -23.35 -43.76
N PRO A 51 3.71 -23.45 -45.11
CA PRO A 51 3.20 -22.36 -45.94
C PRO A 51 1.77 -21.95 -45.61
N VAL A 52 0.92 -22.90 -45.21
CA VAL A 52 -0.48 -22.61 -44.87
C VAL A 52 -0.58 -21.79 -43.59
N ALA A 53 0.20 -22.12 -42.55
CA ALA A 53 0.27 -21.37 -41.31
C ALA A 53 0.84 -19.96 -41.56
N HIS A 54 1.89 -19.84 -42.36
CA HIS A 54 2.49 -18.55 -42.73
C HIS A 54 1.48 -17.60 -43.37
N PHE A 55 0.77 -18.07 -44.39
CA PHE A 55 -0.23 -17.22 -45.09
C PHE A 55 -1.49 -16.97 -44.23
N LYS A 56 -1.83 -17.86 -43.28
CA LYS A 56 -2.87 -17.59 -42.28
C LYS A 56 -2.50 -16.40 -41.36
N GLU A 57 -1.23 -16.29 -40.97
CA GLU A 57 -0.78 -15.15 -40.15
C GLU A 57 -0.81 -13.85 -40.98
N ILE A 58 -0.39 -13.86 -42.24
CA ILE A 58 -0.54 -12.73 -43.17
C ILE A 58 -2.03 -12.33 -43.30
N ALA A 59 -2.94 -13.30 -43.42
CA ALA A 59 -4.37 -13.01 -43.50
C ALA A 59 -4.89 -12.36 -42.22
N ARG A 60 -4.40 -12.79 -41.04
CA ARG A 60 -4.71 -12.17 -39.75
C ARG A 60 -4.19 -10.74 -39.67
N GLN A 61 -2.95 -10.50 -40.12
CA GLN A 61 -2.32 -9.19 -40.15
C GLN A 61 -3.06 -8.23 -41.06
N ARG A 62 -3.39 -8.64 -42.31
CA ARG A 62 -4.24 -7.87 -43.23
C ARG A 62 -5.65 -7.60 -42.68
N THR A 63 -6.19 -8.53 -41.90
CA THR A 63 -7.48 -8.32 -41.22
C THR A 63 -7.36 -7.22 -40.15
N LYS A 64 -6.27 -7.22 -39.37
CA LYS A 64 -5.99 -6.18 -38.37
C LYS A 64 -5.79 -4.81 -39.06
N GLU A 65 -4.99 -4.75 -40.13
CA GLU A 65 -4.76 -3.52 -40.88
C GLU A 65 -6.05 -2.97 -41.51
N LYS A 66 -6.89 -3.85 -42.06
CA LYS A 66 -8.19 -3.47 -42.63
C LYS A 66 -9.23 -3.06 -41.56
N GLN A 67 -9.11 -3.59 -40.36
CA GLN A 67 -9.90 -3.15 -39.22
C GLN A 67 -9.39 -1.84 -38.65
N GLN A 68 -8.08 -1.59 -38.73
CA GLN A 68 -7.42 -0.34 -38.32
C GLN A 68 -7.53 0.76 -39.39
N ALA A 69 -7.66 0.42 -40.67
CA ALA A 69 -7.96 1.38 -41.71
C ALA A 69 -9.31 2.04 -41.42
N SER A 70 -9.26 3.25 -40.93
CA SER A 70 -10.37 4.03 -40.40
C SER A 70 -11.50 4.17 -41.42
N ARG A 71 -12.58 3.41 -41.23
CA ARG A 71 -13.85 3.78 -41.86
C ARG A 71 -14.32 5.05 -41.14
N PRO A 72 -14.58 6.14 -41.89
CA PRO A 72 -15.14 7.33 -41.26
C PRO A 72 -16.47 6.95 -40.55
N VAL A 73 -16.56 7.29 -39.29
CA VAL A 73 -17.81 7.12 -38.50
C VAL A 73 -18.61 8.41 -38.70
N SER A 74 -19.78 8.31 -39.34
CA SER A 74 -20.72 9.43 -39.46
C SER A 74 -21.67 9.38 -38.28
N VAL A 75 -21.77 10.46 -37.51
CA VAL A 75 -22.69 10.63 -36.39
C VAL A 75 -23.65 11.74 -36.73
N THR A 76 -24.95 11.45 -36.67
CA THR A 76 -25.99 12.43 -36.91
C THR A 76 -26.53 12.94 -35.57
N PHE A 77 -26.53 14.24 -35.39
CA PHE A 77 -27.10 14.91 -34.20
C PHE A 77 -28.41 15.58 -34.60
N ASP A 78 -29.41 15.47 -33.73
CA ASP A 78 -30.62 16.28 -33.76
C ASP A 78 -30.39 17.56 -32.93
N PRO A 79 -30.20 18.73 -33.55
CA PRO A 79 -29.95 19.97 -32.81
C PRO A 79 -31.13 20.42 -31.95
N GLN A 80 -32.31 19.89 -32.21
CA GLN A 80 -33.55 20.21 -31.47
C GLN A 80 -33.92 19.13 -30.46
N GLY A 81 -33.14 18.03 -30.43
CA GLY A 81 -33.36 16.93 -29.50
C GLY A 81 -33.17 17.39 -28.05
N ARG A 82 -34.13 17.06 -27.21
CA ARG A 82 -34.06 17.37 -25.77
C ARG A 82 -33.22 16.30 -25.05
N LEU A 83 -32.38 16.75 -24.09
CA LEU A 83 -31.66 15.83 -23.23
C LEU A 83 -32.62 15.04 -22.34
N PRO A 84 -32.50 13.71 -22.25
CA PRO A 84 -33.31 12.92 -21.36
C PRO A 84 -32.98 13.25 -19.89
N PHE A 85 -34.01 13.47 -19.08
CA PHE A 85 -33.87 13.65 -17.65
C PHE A 85 -34.03 12.29 -16.95
N HIS A 86 -33.09 11.91 -16.09
CA HIS A 86 -33.19 10.70 -15.28
C HIS A 86 -33.71 11.04 -13.89
N GLU A 87 -34.90 10.61 -13.57
CA GLU A 87 -35.55 10.88 -12.28
C GLU A 87 -34.74 10.39 -11.08
N ASP A 88 -34.08 9.21 -11.19
CA ASP A 88 -33.29 8.62 -10.12
C ASP A 88 -32.04 9.42 -9.78
N THR A 89 -31.39 10.05 -10.76
CA THR A 89 -30.11 10.77 -10.59
C THR A 89 -30.29 12.28 -10.57
N GLY A 90 -31.42 12.78 -11.00
CA GLY A 90 -31.71 14.21 -11.13
C GLY A 90 -30.91 14.92 -12.22
N CYS A 91 -30.21 14.17 -13.10
CA CYS A 91 -29.42 14.75 -14.19
C CYS A 91 -29.28 13.78 -15.37
N TYR A 92 -28.86 14.31 -16.51
CA TYR A 92 -28.38 13.54 -17.65
C TYR A 92 -26.87 13.67 -17.75
N ASP A 93 -26.16 12.54 -17.72
CA ASP A 93 -24.72 12.50 -17.94
C ASP A 93 -24.39 11.54 -19.09
N CYS A 94 -23.79 12.07 -20.15
CA CYS A 94 -23.36 11.30 -21.30
C CYS A 94 -21.92 10.81 -21.17
N VAL A 95 -21.20 11.22 -20.12
CA VAL A 95 -19.82 10.82 -19.86
C VAL A 95 -19.79 9.52 -19.08
N ARG A 96 -18.98 8.58 -19.55
CA ARG A 96 -18.76 7.29 -18.92
C ARG A 96 -17.29 7.08 -18.65
N ASN A 97 -16.95 6.57 -17.47
CA ASN A 97 -15.58 6.22 -17.14
C ASN A 97 -15.24 4.82 -17.67
N ILE A 98 -14.09 4.68 -18.33
CA ILE A 98 -13.55 3.38 -18.76
C ILE A 98 -12.33 2.96 -17.93
N GLY A 99 -11.73 3.87 -17.16
CA GLY A 99 -10.60 3.57 -16.26
C GLY A 99 -10.93 2.50 -15.22
N HIS A 100 -12.21 2.37 -14.83
CA HIS A 100 -12.67 1.29 -13.95
C HIS A 100 -12.39 -0.12 -14.52
N ALA A 101 -12.10 -0.25 -15.82
CA ALA A 101 -11.74 -1.54 -16.41
C ALA A 101 -10.46 -2.13 -15.80
N ALA A 102 -9.44 -1.31 -15.53
CA ALA A 102 -8.23 -1.76 -14.83
C ALA A 102 -8.55 -2.21 -13.39
N ILE A 103 -9.36 -1.46 -12.67
CA ILE A 103 -9.83 -1.82 -11.32
C ILE A 103 -10.61 -3.14 -11.36
N SER A 104 -11.51 -3.29 -12.35
CA SER A 104 -12.29 -4.52 -12.57
C SER A 104 -11.40 -5.72 -12.83
N ARG A 105 -10.34 -5.57 -13.62
CA ARG A 105 -9.39 -6.68 -13.91
C ARG A 105 -8.76 -7.18 -12.63
N VAL A 106 -8.19 -6.31 -11.81
CA VAL A 106 -7.57 -6.68 -10.53
C VAL A 106 -8.61 -7.25 -9.56
N PHE A 107 -9.81 -6.64 -9.47
CA PHE A 107 -10.88 -7.14 -8.61
C PHE A 107 -11.27 -8.60 -8.93
N HIS A 108 -11.30 -8.95 -10.22
CA HIS A 108 -11.62 -10.32 -10.65
C HIS A 108 -10.44 -11.27 -10.48
N SER A 109 -9.20 -10.86 -10.77
CA SER A 109 -8.01 -11.71 -10.57
C SER A 109 -7.82 -12.09 -9.10
N LEU A 110 -8.16 -11.19 -8.17
CA LEU A 110 -8.18 -11.46 -6.74
C LEU A 110 -9.33 -12.39 -6.29
N GLY A 111 -10.25 -12.77 -7.17
CA GLY A 111 -11.34 -13.68 -6.85
C GLY A 111 -12.43 -13.10 -5.94
N ILE A 112 -12.45 -11.78 -5.70
CA ILE A 112 -13.40 -11.13 -4.79
C ILE A 112 -14.84 -11.36 -5.23
N HIS A 113 -15.10 -11.34 -6.53
CA HIS A 113 -16.44 -11.57 -7.08
C HIS A 113 -16.95 -12.98 -6.76
N GLN A 114 -16.13 -14.02 -6.96
CA GLN A 114 -16.50 -15.41 -6.65
C GLN A 114 -16.78 -15.59 -5.17
N PHE A 115 -15.91 -15.07 -4.33
CA PHE A 115 -16.06 -15.10 -2.88
C PHE A 115 -17.40 -14.51 -2.40
N ILE A 116 -17.80 -13.37 -2.94
CA ILE A 116 -19.07 -12.73 -2.59
C ILE A 116 -20.26 -13.50 -3.19
N ASP A 117 -20.16 -13.92 -4.46
CA ASP A 117 -21.24 -14.64 -5.15
C ASP A 117 -21.53 -15.98 -4.50
N ASP A 118 -20.52 -16.72 -4.03
CA ASP A 118 -20.69 -17.97 -3.32
C ASP A 118 -21.41 -17.80 -1.98
N ARG A 119 -21.02 -16.79 -1.19
CA ARG A 119 -21.66 -16.52 0.10
C ARG A 119 -23.07 -15.93 -0.04
N ARG A 120 -23.31 -15.16 -1.10
CA ARG A 120 -24.62 -14.60 -1.41
C ARG A 120 -25.68 -15.66 -1.61
N LYS A 121 -25.33 -16.85 -2.12
CA LYS A 121 -26.26 -17.97 -2.33
C LYS A 121 -27.02 -18.36 -1.07
N TYR A 122 -26.44 -18.12 0.09
CA TYR A 122 -27.03 -18.44 1.40
C TYR A 122 -27.75 -17.24 2.04
N LEU A 123 -27.82 -16.11 1.35
CA LEU A 123 -28.53 -14.91 1.80
C LEU A 123 -29.73 -14.67 0.90
N GLY A 124 -30.89 -14.46 1.45
CA GLY A 124 -32.09 -14.08 0.70
C GLY A 124 -32.07 -12.67 0.10
N CYS A 125 -30.90 -12.21 -0.40
CA CYS A 125 -30.75 -10.87 -0.97
C CYS A 125 -31.27 -10.81 -2.41
N GLY A 126 -32.26 -9.95 -2.67
CA GLY A 126 -32.84 -9.74 -3.99
C GLY A 126 -31.97 -8.92 -4.96
N TYR A 127 -30.85 -8.37 -4.50
CA TYR A 127 -29.93 -7.54 -5.27
C TYR A 127 -28.53 -8.16 -5.37
N ASN A 128 -27.69 -7.61 -6.25
CA ASN A 128 -26.35 -8.13 -6.49
C ASN A 128 -25.31 -7.50 -5.56
N LEU A 129 -24.88 -8.25 -4.50
CA LEU A 129 -23.87 -7.83 -3.54
C LEU A 129 -22.51 -7.57 -4.18
N THR A 130 -22.12 -8.36 -5.19
CA THR A 130 -20.85 -8.16 -5.92
C THR A 130 -20.88 -6.85 -6.68
N ALA A 131 -22.01 -6.47 -7.29
CA ALA A 131 -22.15 -5.18 -7.95
C ALA A 131 -22.08 -4.01 -6.96
N VAL A 132 -22.64 -4.17 -5.75
CA VAL A 132 -22.50 -3.15 -4.68
C VAL A 132 -21.03 -2.99 -4.27
N MET A 133 -20.32 -4.09 -4.01
CA MET A 133 -18.89 -4.00 -3.64
C MET A 133 -18.06 -3.36 -4.76
N LYS A 134 -18.31 -3.74 -6.03
CA LYS A 134 -17.65 -3.11 -7.18
C LYS A 134 -17.90 -1.61 -7.23
N LEU A 135 -19.15 -1.17 -7.08
CA LEU A 135 -19.46 0.26 -7.06
C LEU A 135 -18.68 0.97 -5.96
N LEU A 136 -18.68 0.42 -4.74
CA LEU A 136 -17.99 1.02 -3.61
C LEU A 136 -16.47 1.14 -3.84
N VAL A 137 -15.84 0.12 -4.44
CA VAL A 137 -14.42 0.11 -4.79
C VAL A 137 -14.12 1.07 -5.94
N TYR A 138 -14.93 1.05 -7.01
CA TYR A 138 -14.76 1.97 -8.14
C TYR A 138 -14.86 3.42 -7.68
N GLU A 139 -15.91 3.76 -6.95
CA GLU A 139 -16.11 5.12 -6.44
C GLU A 139 -15.00 5.53 -5.46
N ARG A 140 -14.46 4.60 -4.66
CA ARG A 140 -13.36 4.93 -3.75
C ARG A 140 -12.09 5.35 -4.49
N ILE A 141 -11.85 4.80 -5.69
CA ILE A 141 -10.66 5.13 -6.50
C ILE A 141 -10.97 6.26 -7.49
N ILE A 142 -12.11 6.20 -8.20
CA ILE A 142 -12.43 7.11 -9.30
C ILE A 142 -13.04 8.43 -8.80
N ALA A 143 -13.99 8.36 -7.87
CA ALA A 143 -14.73 9.54 -7.38
C ALA A 143 -15.08 9.37 -5.89
N PRO A 144 -14.08 9.45 -4.99
CA PRO A 144 -14.30 9.25 -3.57
C PRO A 144 -15.38 10.19 -3.02
N GLY A 145 -16.26 9.63 -2.16
CA GLY A 145 -17.36 10.40 -1.60
C GLY A 145 -18.24 9.57 -0.67
N SER A 146 -19.43 10.13 -0.39
CA SER A 146 -20.45 9.46 0.42
C SER A 146 -21.10 8.29 -0.32
N LYS A 147 -21.73 7.37 0.42
CA LYS A 147 -22.43 6.22 -0.17
C LYS A 147 -23.61 6.66 -1.05
N ARG A 148 -24.23 7.81 -0.72
CA ARG A 148 -25.26 8.43 -1.54
C ARG A 148 -24.70 8.97 -2.85
N ALA A 149 -23.55 9.66 -2.80
CA ALA A 149 -22.86 10.15 -4.00
C ALA A 149 -22.44 8.97 -4.90
N ALA A 150 -21.90 7.90 -4.32
CA ALA A 150 -21.56 6.68 -5.04
C ALA A 150 -22.78 6.07 -5.77
N TRP A 151 -23.92 5.98 -5.09
CA TRP A 151 -25.16 5.48 -5.69
C TRP A 151 -25.66 6.38 -6.83
N GLN A 152 -25.63 7.70 -6.64
CA GLN A 152 -26.00 8.66 -7.68
C GLN A 152 -25.08 8.58 -8.89
N GLY A 153 -23.76 8.41 -8.67
CA GLY A 153 -22.74 8.30 -9.70
C GLY A 153 -22.67 6.95 -10.42
N ARG A 154 -23.45 5.91 -10.01
CA ARG A 154 -23.35 4.55 -10.55
C ARG A 154 -23.53 4.46 -12.07
N GLY A 155 -24.26 5.40 -12.65
CA GLY A 155 -24.52 5.49 -14.09
C GLY A 155 -23.28 5.75 -14.94
N LYS A 156 -22.16 6.23 -14.36
CA LYS A 156 -20.92 6.48 -15.10
C LYS A 156 -20.15 5.20 -15.46
N TYR A 157 -20.52 4.05 -14.88
CA TYR A 157 -19.90 2.76 -15.17
C TYR A 157 -20.72 1.94 -16.16
N PHE A 158 -20.09 0.99 -16.82
CA PHE A 158 -20.75 0.10 -17.77
C PHE A 158 -21.27 -1.20 -17.14
N ASP A 159 -20.94 -1.44 -15.88
CA ASP A 159 -21.49 -2.57 -15.13
C ASP A 159 -22.99 -2.35 -14.81
N LYS A 160 -23.74 -3.47 -14.80
CA LYS A 160 -25.15 -3.43 -14.39
C LYS A 160 -25.24 -3.25 -12.87
N MET A 161 -25.82 -2.14 -12.44
CA MET A 161 -25.89 -1.73 -11.03
C MET A 161 -27.35 -1.47 -10.61
N ASP A 162 -28.18 -2.53 -10.73
CA ASP A 162 -29.61 -2.51 -10.37
C ASP A 162 -29.77 -2.78 -8.87
N PHE A 163 -29.65 -1.76 -8.07
CA PHE A 163 -29.89 -1.78 -6.63
C PHE A 163 -30.18 -0.37 -6.12
N SER A 164 -30.92 -0.31 -5.03
CA SER A 164 -31.28 0.96 -4.38
C SER A 164 -30.17 1.45 -3.43
N LEU A 165 -30.31 2.69 -2.96
CA LEU A 165 -29.43 3.21 -1.90
C LEU A 165 -29.58 2.42 -0.59
N ASN A 166 -30.78 1.95 -0.27
CA ASN A 166 -31.03 1.11 0.91
C ASN A 166 -30.31 -0.23 0.82
N ASP A 167 -30.22 -0.82 -0.38
CA ASP A 167 -29.49 -2.06 -0.61
C ASP A 167 -27.98 -1.88 -0.34
N ILE A 168 -27.42 -0.71 -0.67
CA ILE A 168 -26.03 -0.37 -0.30
C ILE A 168 -25.89 -0.37 1.22
N TYR A 169 -26.77 0.33 1.96
CA TYR A 169 -26.67 0.36 3.42
C TYR A 169 -26.93 -1.01 4.07
N HIS A 170 -27.75 -1.86 3.47
CA HIS A 170 -27.93 -3.25 3.89
C HIS A 170 -26.64 -4.06 3.64
N ALA A 171 -26.05 -3.96 2.46
CA ALA A 171 -24.80 -4.62 2.11
C ALA A 171 -23.65 -4.24 3.06
N LEU A 172 -23.56 -2.96 3.48
CA LEU A 172 -22.59 -2.49 4.46
C LEU A 172 -22.72 -3.18 5.83
N SER A 173 -23.86 -3.76 6.17
CA SER A 173 -24.04 -4.54 7.41
C SER A 173 -23.74 -6.04 7.21
N ILE A 174 -23.58 -6.49 5.96
CA ILE A 174 -23.24 -7.87 5.60
C ILE A 174 -21.72 -8.06 5.48
N PHE A 175 -21.02 -7.21 4.74
CA PHE A 175 -19.60 -7.37 4.42
C PHE A 175 -18.67 -7.57 5.62
N PRO A 176 -18.86 -6.94 6.79
CA PRO A 176 -17.96 -7.14 7.92
C PRO A 176 -17.95 -8.57 8.46
N ARG A 177 -19.05 -9.32 8.23
CA ARG A 177 -19.15 -10.72 8.65
C ARG A 177 -18.19 -11.63 7.88
N TRP A 178 -17.73 -11.19 6.72
CA TRP A 178 -16.86 -11.91 5.80
C TRP A 178 -15.45 -11.32 5.73
N ARG A 179 -15.17 -10.28 6.54
CA ARG A 179 -13.90 -9.55 6.49
C ARG A 179 -12.70 -10.49 6.60
N ASP A 180 -12.67 -11.30 7.62
CA ASP A 180 -11.50 -12.11 7.95
C ASP A 180 -11.25 -13.21 6.90
N ASP A 181 -12.31 -13.88 6.45
CA ASP A 181 -12.23 -14.86 5.36
C ASP A 181 -11.80 -14.20 4.04
N LEU A 182 -12.29 -12.99 3.77
CA LEU A 182 -11.90 -12.25 2.56
C LEU A 182 -10.43 -11.82 2.63
N LEU A 183 -9.95 -11.35 3.78
CA LEU A 183 -8.54 -11.01 3.97
C LEU A 183 -7.63 -12.23 3.78
N GLN A 184 -8.04 -13.39 4.29
CA GLN A 184 -7.34 -14.66 4.08
C GLN A 184 -7.29 -15.04 2.59
N LEU A 185 -8.43 -14.97 1.89
CA LEU A 185 -8.45 -15.19 0.43
C LEU A 185 -7.51 -14.23 -0.30
N LEU A 186 -7.56 -12.94 0.03
CA LEU A 186 -6.69 -11.93 -0.61
C LEU A 186 -5.22 -12.25 -0.38
N HIS A 187 -4.84 -12.66 0.85
CA HIS A 187 -3.48 -13.08 1.15
C HIS A 187 -3.07 -14.28 0.28
N GLN A 188 -3.88 -15.34 0.23
CA GLN A 188 -3.60 -16.53 -0.60
C GLN A 188 -3.46 -16.18 -2.08
N ARG A 189 -4.33 -15.29 -2.60
CA ARG A 189 -4.23 -14.81 -3.99
C ARG A 189 -2.96 -14.02 -4.23
N MET A 190 -2.55 -13.19 -3.28
CA MET A 190 -1.30 -12.43 -3.39
C MET A 190 -0.06 -13.33 -3.36
N VAL A 191 -0.08 -14.41 -2.57
CA VAL A 191 0.99 -15.44 -2.62
C VAL A 191 1.00 -16.12 -3.98
N GLY A 192 -0.15 -16.56 -4.50
CA GLY A 192 -0.22 -17.32 -5.76
C GLY A 192 0.03 -16.50 -7.02
N LEU A 193 -0.40 -15.22 -7.07
CA LEU A 193 -0.31 -14.38 -8.26
C LEU A 193 0.95 -13.51 -8.30
N TYR A 194 1.46 -13.11 -7.12
CA TYR A 194 2.53 -12.13 -7.00
C TYR A 194 3.73 -12.64 -6.20
N ASP A 195 3.76 -13.94 -5.87
CA ASP A 195 4.85 -14.56 -5.09
C ASP A 195 5.19 -13.72 -3.85
N ARG A 196 4.14 -13.37 -3.06
CA ARG A 196 4.29 -12.53 -1.86
C ARG A 196 5.23 -13.20 -0.88
N ASP A 197 6.32 -12.54 -0.55
CA ASP A 197 7.15 -12.88 0.60
C ASP A 197 6.59 -12.20 1.86
N SER A 198 6.27 -13.00 2.85
CA SER A 198 5.71 -12.54 4.11
C SER A 198 6.71 -12.62 5.27
N THR A 199 7.99 -12.79 4.96
CA THR A 199 9.05 -12.87 5.98
C THR A 199 9.23 -11.52 6.69
N LEU A 200 9.05 -10.40 6.00
CA LEU A 200 9.20 -9.04 6.53
C LEU A 200 7.88 -8.29 6.46
N LEU A 201 7.36 -7.85 7.61
CA LEU A 201 6.13 -7.08 7.71
C LEU A 201 6.35 -5.75 8.42
N PHE A 202 5.98 -4.67 7.77
CA PHE A 202 5.91 -3.33 8.35
C PHE A 202 4.58 -3.14 9.07
N TYR A 203 4.63 -2.58 10.27
CA TYR A 203 3.46 -2.25 11.07
C TYR A 203 3.45 -0.79 11.48
N ASP A 204 2.32 -0.12 11.29
CA ASP A 204 2.06 1.19 11.87
C ASP A 204 0.55 1.41 12.07
N VAL A 205 0.21 2.42 12.86
CA VAL A 205 -1.14 2.82 13.22
C VAL A 205 -1.43 4.23 12.76
N THR A 206 -2.62 4.44 12.22
CA THR A 206 -3.09 5.78 11.89
C THR A 206 -4.53 5.98 12.32
N ASN A 207 -4.97 7.24 12.40
CA ASN A 207 -6.33 7.56 12.80
C ASN A 207 -7.14 8.17 11.66
N TYR A 208 -8.48 7.97 11.75
CA TYR A 208 -9.46 8.51 10.84
C TYR A 208 -10.57 9.18 11.64
N TYR A 209 -10.90 10.41 11.32
CA TYR A 209 -11.85 11.24 12.05
C TYR A 209 -13.27 11.17 11.47
N PHE A 210 -14.22 11.53 12.32
CA PHE A 210 -15.62 11.70 11.96
C PHE A 210 -15.99 13.18 12.11
N GLU A 211 -16.88 13.65 11.23
CA GLU A 211 -17.45 14.99 11.35
C GLU A 211 -18.67 14.97 12.30
N THR A 212 -18.41 14.64 13.55
CA THR A 212 -19.39 14.63 14.64
C THR A 212 -18.66 14.81 15.97
N ASP A 213 -19.33 15.41 16.94
CA ASP A 213 -18.79 15.53 18.30
C ASP A 213 -19.22 14.37 19.22
N ASN A 214 -20.16 13.52 18.75
CA ASN A 214 -20.71 12.43 19.55
C ASN A 214 -19.77 11.22 19.54
N GLU A 215 -19.36 10.83 20.73
CA GLU A 215 -18.67 9.56 20.99
C GLU A 215 -19.66 8.40 21.13
N ASP A 216 -19.16 7.20 20.88
CA ASP A 216 -19.85 5.95 21.20
C ASP A 216 -18.81 4.92 21.73
N GLY A 217 -19.21 3.65 21.89
CA GLY A 217 -18.30 2.61 22.36
C GLY A 217 -17.08 2.34 21.46
N PHE A 218 -17.07 2.87 20.22
CA PHE A 218 -16.01 2.61 19.24
C PHE A 218 -15.36 3.90 18.72
N ARG A 219 -16.17 4.92 18.41
CA ARG A 219 -15.68 6.25 18.07
C ARG A 219 -15.36 7.01 19.35
N ARG A 220 -14.08 7.23 19.62
CA ARG A 220 -13.58 7.88 20.84
C ARG A 220 -12.70 9.07 20.49
N LYS A 221 -12.73 10.09 21.33
CA LYS A 221 -11.72 11.14 21.31
C LYS A 221 -10.40 10.57 21.84
N GLY A 222 -9.32 10.86 21.13
CA GLY A 222 -8.00 10.33 21.46
C GLY A 222 -6.89 11.17 20.83
N PRO A 223 -5.63 10.77 20.96
CA PRO A 223 -4.49 11.45 20.36
C PRO A 223 -4.67 11.51 18.84
N SER A 224 -5.10 12.65 18.32
CA SER A 224 -5.26 12.85 16.88
C SER A 224 -3.94 13.36 16.29
N LYS A 225 -3.39 12.61 15.31
CA LYS A 225 -2.20 13.06 14.54
C LYS A 225 -2.44 14.39 13.81
N GLU A 226 -3.70 14.85 13.73
CA GLU A 226 -4.12 16.09 13.07
C GLU A 226 -4.63 17.15 14.06
N HIS A 227 -4.45 16.93 15.37
CA HIS A 227 -4.87 17.84 16.44
C HIS A 227 -6.36 18.21 16.40
N ARG A 228 -7.22 17.29 15.94
CA ARG A 228 -8.68 17.49 15.92
C ARG A 228 -9.31 17.03 17.22
N SER A 229 -10.34 17.75 17.66
CA SER A 229 -11.14 17.43 18.86
C SER A 229 -12.30 16.46 18.60
N THR A 230 -12.52 16.07 17.32
CA THR A 230 -13.60 15.15 16.94
C THR A 230 -13.23 13.70 17.21
N PRO A 231 -14.23 12.81 17.45
CA PRO A 231 -13.99 11.37 17.61
C PRO A 231 -13.25 10.75 16.42
N ILE A 232 -12.39 9.80 16.71
CA ILE A 232 -11.60 9.04 15.75
C ILE A 232 -11.79 7.54 15.92
N VAL A 233 -11.37 6.77 14.93
CA VAL A 233 -11.01 5.35 15.04
C VAL A 233 -9.57 5.19 14.62
N GLN A 234 -8.89 4.22 15.19
CA GLN A 234 -7.52 3.87 14.79
C GLN A 234 -7.54 2.66 13.87
N MET A 235 -6.62 2.64 12.90
CA MET A 235 -6.40 1.54 12.00
C MET A 235 -4.94 1.10 12.09
N GLY A 236 -4.73 -0.13 12.58
CA GLY A 236 -3.47 -0.82 12.44
C GLY A 236 -3.40 -1.52 11.08
N LEU A 237 -2.27 -1.41 10.40
CA LEU A 237 -2.04 -1.98 9.07
C LEU A 237 -0.73 -2.75 9.06
N PHE A 238 -0.76 -3.97 8.49
CA PHE A 238 0.44 -4.67 8.07
C PHE A 238 0.65 -4.56 6.56
N MET A 239 1.91 -4.34 6.17
CA MET A 239 2.37 -4.35 4.78
C MET A 239 3.57 -5.25 4.61
N ASP A 240 3.71 -5.86 3.43
CA ASP A 240 4.91 -6.60 3.06
C ASP A 240 6.06 -5.68 2.60
N ASP A 241 7.22 -6.27 2.30
CA ASP A 241 8.43 -5.58 1.86
C ASP A 241 8.29 -4.87 0.51
N ARG A 242 7.32 -5.28 -0.31
CA ARG A 242 6.98 -4.65 -1.60
C ARG A 242 6.01 -3.48 -1.45
N GLY A 243 5.53 -3.20 -0.25
CA GLY A 243 4.57 -2.13 0.01
C GLY A 243 3.11 -2.51 -0.30
N LEU A 244 2.82 -3.81 -0.38
CA LEU A 244 1.47 -4.32 -0.60
C LEU A 244 0.77 -4.60 0.74
N PRO A 245 -0.47 -4.12 0.94
CA PRO A 245 -1.22 -4.36 2.17
C PRO A 245 -1.45 -5.86 2.42
N VAL A 246 -1.25 -6.31 3.65
CA VAL A 246 -1.42 -7.71 4.07
C VAL A 246 -2.73 -7.88 4.82
N THR A 247 -2.90 -7.15 5.91
CA THR A 247 -4.10 -7.17 6.75
C THR A 247 -4.22 -5.89 7.56
N TYR A 248 -5.41 -5.62 8.08
CA TYR A 248 -5.69 -4.47 8.94
C TYR A 248 -6.68 -4.83 10.04
N ASP A 249 -6.70 -4.03 11.10
CA ASP A 249 -7.81 -4.01 12.05
C ASP A 249 -8.11 -2.58 12.52
N LEU A 250 -9.28 -2.44 13.15
CA LEU A 250 -9.79 -1.17 13.65
C LEU A 250 -9.88 -1.21 15.16
N PHE A 251 -9.41 -0.15 15.81
CA PHE A 251 -9.40 0.01 17.25
C PHE A 251 -10.18 1.25 17.67
N GLU A 252 -10.59 1.29 18.92
CA GLU A 252 -11.20 2.48 19.50
C GLU A 252 -10.24 3.66 19.43
N GLY A 253 -10.79 4.87 19.23
CA GLY A 253 -9.98 6.06 19.00
C GLY A 253 -9.03 6.45 20.13
N ASN A 254 -9.27 6.00 21.37
CA ASN A 254 -8.44 6.22 22.53
C ASN A 254 -7.48 5.07 22.86
N THR A 255 -7.42 4.03 22.02
CA THR A 255 -6.47 2.91 22.20
C THR A 255 -5.04 3.41 22.05
N HIS A 256 -4.14 3.01 22.93
CA HIS A 256 -2.72 3.35 22.81
C HIS A 256 -2.09 2.53 21.67
N ASP A 257 -1.26 3.15 20.82
CA ASP A 257 -0.67 2.51 19.64
C ASP A 257 0.03 1.18 19.99
N SER A 258 0.75 1.12 21.11
CA SER A 258 1.42 -0.11 21.58
C SER A 258 0.46 -1.27 21.89
N GLN A 259 -0.79 -1.00 22.21
CA GLN A 259 -1.80 -2.02 22.53
C GLN A 259 -2.43 -2.63 21.29
N THR A 260 -2.23 -2.02 20.13
CA THR A 260 -2.78 -2.49 18.86
C THR A 260 -1.94 -3.60 18.23
N PHE A 261 -0.65 -3.69 18.59
CA PHE A 261 0.29 -4.59 17.95
C PHE A 261 0.00 -6.07 18.24
N THR A 262 -0.16 -6.45 19.52
CA THR A 262 -0.40 -7.86 19.91
C THR A 262 -1.63 -8.46 19.23
N PRO A 263 -2.84 -7.84 19.22
CA PRO A 263 -3.99 -8.39 18.49
C PRO A 263 -3.74 -8.54 16.99
N MET A 264 -2.95 -7.63 16.40
CA MET A 264 -2.61 -7.69 14.98
C MET A 264 -1.60 -8.79 14.66
N SER A 265 -0.59 -9.00 15.53
CA SER A 265 0.37 -10.10 15.42
C SER A 265 -0.32 -11.47 15.51
N GLU A 266 -1.23 -11.65 16.49
CA GLU A 266 -2.05 -12.85 16.61
C GLU A 266 -2.90 -13.12 15.37
N ARG A 267 -3.48 -12.08 14.77
CA ARG A 267 -4.28 -12.19 13.55
C ARG A 267 -3.45 -12.70 12.38
N VAL A 268 -2.27 -12.16 12.16
CA VAL A 268 -1.36 -12.59 11.08
C VAL A 268 -1.03 -14.08 11.24
N ARG A 269 -0.70 -14.51 12.44
CA ARG A 269 -0.36 -15.89 12.73
C ARG A 269 -1.55 -16.84 12.57
N SER A 270 -2.69 -16.51 13.19
CA SER A 270 -3.84 -17.42 13.27
C SER A 270 -4.68 -17.47 12.01
N GLN A 271 -4.76 -16.37 11.25
CA GLN A 271 -5.64 -16.26 10.08
C GLN A 271 -4.90 -16.40 8.76
N LEU A 272 -3.63 -16.02 8.71
CA LEU A 272 -2.84 -16.06 7.47
C LEU A 272 -1.81 -17.19 7.44
N ASP A 273 -1.73 -17.99 8.51
CA ASP A 273 -0.78 -19.12 8.66
C ASP A 273 0.68 -18.73 8.36
N MET A 274 1.08 -17.58 8.84
CA MET A 274 2.42 -17.03 8.64
C MET A 274 3.28 -17.32 9.87
N GLN A 275 4.49 -17.82 9.64
CA GLN A 275 5.47 -18.18 10.67
C GLN A 275 6.80 -17.48 10.42
N HIS A 276 7.60 -17.35 11.48
CA HIS A 276 8.93 -16.74 11.44
C HIS A 276 8.95 -15.36 10.75
N ILE A 277 8.00 -14.51 11.14
CA ILE A 277 7.84 -13.16 10.60
C ILE A 277 8.81 -12.22 11.28
N ILE A 278 9.39 -11.28 10.54
CA ILE A 278 10.10 -10.13 11.08
C ILE A 278 9.15 -8.94 11.08
N PHE A 279 8.77 -8.47 12.26
CA PHE A 279 7.96 -7.27 12.42
C PHE A 279 8.84 -6.03 12.49
N VAL A 280 8.59 -5.08 11.62
CA VAL A 280 9.27 -3.78 11.61
C VAL A 280 8.27 -2.70 12.03
N ALA A 281 8.58 -1.96 13.08
CA ALA A 281 7.71 -0.92 13.59
C ALA A 281 8.48 0.23 14.26
N ASP A 282 7.79 1.34 14.48
CA ASP A 282 8.36 2.50 15.13
C ASP A 282 8.48 2.33 16.66
N LYS A 283 9.04 3.35 17.32
CA LYS A 283 9.26 3.39 18.77
C LYS A 283 7.98 3.25 19.61
N ALA A 284 6.81 3.55 19.06
CA ALA A 284 5.55 3.42 19.78
C ALA A 284 5.22 1.95 20.08
N MET A 285 5.71 1.02 19.27
CA MET A 285 5.54 -0.42 19.43
C MET A 285 6.58 -1.05 20.37
N MET A 286 7.65 -0.32 20.72
CA MET A 286 8.73 -0.79 21.58
C MET A 286 8.29 -0.88 23.04
N SER A 287 7.57 -1.93 23.39
CA SER A 287 7.17 -2.27 24.75
C SER A 287 7.62 -3.68 25.11
N GLY A 288 7.91 -3.91 26.39
CA GLY A 288 8.32 -5.26 26.84
C GLY A 288 7.27 -6.34 26.54
N GLY A 289 5.98 -5.99 26.56
CA GLY A 289 4.90 -6.90 26.19
C GLY A 289 4.91 -7.28 24.71
N ASN A 290 5.08 -6.31 23.81
CA ASN A 290 5.13 -6.56 22.36
C ASN A 290 6.37 -7.37 21.98
N VAL A 291 7.53 -7.04 22.54
CA VAL A 291 8.78 -7.80 22.32
C VAL A 291 8.60 -9.24 22.81
N ALA A 292 8.03 -9.42 24.00
CA ALA A 292 7.78 -10.75 24.55
C ALA A 292 6.81 -11.57 23.70
N GLU A 293 5.73 -10.97 23.18
CA GLU A 293 4.78 -11.60 22.25
C GLU A 293 5.49 -12.11 21.00
N VAL A 294 6.33 -11.28 20.39
CA VAL A 294 7.08 -11.64 19.18
C VAL A 294 7.99 -12.84 19.44
N ILE A 295 8.77 -12.81 20.54
CA ILE A 295 9.75 -13.85 20.88
C ILE A 295 9.06 -15.16 21.27
N THR A 296 8.01 -15.10 22.08
CA THR A 296 7.25 -16.29 22.52
C THR A 296 6.65 -17.04 21.33
N ASN A 297 6.34 -16.33 20.25
CA ASN A 297 5.81 -16.89 19.02
C ASN A 297 6.88 -17.15 17.94
N HIS A 298 8.16 -17.21 18.32
CA HIS A 298 9.29 -17.54 17.43
C HIS A 298 9.41 -16.62 16.23
N ASN A 299 9.12 -15.32 16.40
CA ASN A 299 9.21 -14.29 15.39
C ASN A 299 10.38 -13.34 15.66
N GLY A 300 10.76 -12.59 14.61
CA GLY A 300 11.75 -11.53 14.69
C GLY A 300 11.10 -10.16 14.84
N TYR A 301 11.84 -9.21 15.39
CA TYR A 301 11.42 -7.82 15.41
C TYR A 301 12.60 -6.90 15.07
N ILE A 302 12.28 -5.75 14.49
CA ILE A 302 13.18 -4.63 14.22
C ILE A 302 12.42 -3.36 14.64
N PHE A 303 12.59 -2.94 15.90
CA PHE A 303 11.88 -1.80 16.46
C PHE A 303 12.83 -0.67 16.79
N SER A 304 12.44 0.57 16.50
CA SER A 304 13.23 1.70 16.96
C SER A 304 13.01 1.98 18.44
N LYS A 305 14.03 2.55 19.07
CA LYS A 305 14.02 2.92 20.49
C LYS A 305 14.27 4.43 20.61
N SER A 306 13.52 5.07 21.51
CA SER A 306 13.69 6.51 21.73
C SER A 306 15.04 6.77 22.42
N VAL A 307 15.90 7.56 21.78
CA VAL A 307 17.17 7.99 22.40
C VAL A 307 16.89 9.10 23.42
N ARG A 308 16.15 10.15 23.01
CA ARG A 308 15.85 11.31 23.88
C ARG A 308 14.99 10.95 25.10
N GLY A 309 14.07 10.01 24.94
CA GLY A 309 13.26 9.46 26.05
C GLY A 309 13.88 8.24 26.71
N GLY A 310 15.10 7.88 26.37
CA GLY A 310 15.83 6.75 26.92
C GLY A 310 16.46 7.03 28.27
N THR A 311 17.05 5.99 28.88
CA THR A 311 17.81 6.11 30.13
C THR A 311 19.11 6.89 29.91
N GLU A 312 19.65 7.50 30.98
CA GLU A 312 20.96 8.17 30.90
C GLU A 312 22.08 7.22 30.46
N VAL A 313 21.99 5.94 30.83
CA VAL A 313 22.94 4.91 30.36
C VAL A 313 22.91 4.83 28.84
N LEU A 314 21.72 4.76 28.22
CA LEU A 314 21.60 4.73 26.75
C LEU A 314 22.13 6.01 26.11
N LYS A 315 21.78 7.17 26.65
CA LYS A 315 22.25 8.45 26.12
C LYS A 315 23.78 8.56 26.18
N ASN A 316 24.40 8.15 27.29
CA ASN A 316 25.85 8.12 27.44
C ASN A 316 26.51 7.12 26.49
N THR A 317 25.92 5.93 26.31
CA THR A 317 26.39 4.95 25.34
C THR A 317 26.34 5.50 23.90
N VAL A 318 25.28 6.22 23.55
CA VAL A 318 25.13 6.87 22.23
C VAL A 318 26.17 7.96 22.03
N ARG A 319 26.48 8.78 23.05
CA ARG A 319 27.46 9.87 22.98
C ARG A 319 28.91 9.37 23.00
N ASP A 320 29.17 8.19 23.55
CA ASP A 320 30.51 7.60 23.57
C ASP A 320 31.02 7.37 22.14
N PRO A 321 32.11 8.04 21.71
CA PRO A 321 32.63 7.92 20.36
C PRO A 321 33.29 6.55 20.05
N GLY A 322 33.52 5.73 21.08
CA GLY A 322 34.15 4.42 20.92
C GLY A 322 33.27 3.40 20.20
N GLY A 323 33.89 2.55 19.40
CA GLY A 323 33.23 1.41 18.74
C GLY A 323 32.39 1.72 17.51
N TYR A 324 32.37 2.97 17.02
CA TYR A 324 31.66 3.30 15.78
C TYR A 324 32.46 2.96 14.54
N THR A 325 31.87 2.22 13.62
CA THR A 325 32.31 2.13 12.22
C THR A 325 31.78 3.35 11.48
N ARG A 326 32.63 4.09 10.79
CA ARG A 326 32.37 5.42 10.24
C ARG A 326 32.47 5.41 8.71
N PHE A 327 31.62 6.17 8.04
CA PHE A 327 31.56 6.24 6.58
C PHE A 327 31.52 7.69 6.09
N ASP A 328 32.15 7.95 4.95
CA ASP A 328 32.05 9.21 4.24
C ASP A 328 30.77 9.33 3.40
N ALA A 329 30.61 10.44 2.70
CA ALA A 329 29.44 10.69 1.84
C ALA A 329 29.36 9.76 0.62
N ALA A 330 30.45 9.11 0.23
CA ALA A 330 30.48 8.13 -0.83
C ALA A 330 30.22 6.68 -0.34
N GLY A 331 30.00 6.51 0.98
CA GLY A 331 29.77 5.19 1.60
C GLY A 331 31.05 4.39 1.81
N LYS A 332 32.23 5.03 1.74
CA LYS A 332 33.51 4.39 2.02
C LYS A 332 33.79 4.41 3.51
N GLU A 333 34.18 3.26 4.06
CA GLU A 333 34.57 3.14 5.45
C GLU A 333 35.84 3.96 5.75
N LEU A 334 35.78 4.75 6.82
CA LEU A 334 36.84 5.62 7.28
C LEU A 334 37.68 4.90 8.35
N PRO A 335 39.03 5.05 8.30
CA PRO A 335 39.88 4.57 9.37
C PRO A 335 39.48 5.12 10.73
N PRO A 336 39.63 4.36 11.84
CA PRO A 336 39.22 4.80 13.17
C PRO A 336 39.85 6.14 13.63
N LEU A 337 41.01 6.50 13.14
CA LEU A 337 41.75 7.72 13.51
C LEU A 337 41.66 8.85 12.49
N ASP A 338 40.90 8.66 11.41
CA ASP A 338 40.67 9.73 10.42
C ASP A 338 39.77 10.81 11.02
N ALA A 339 40.38 11.96 11.39
CA ALA A 339 39.64 13.12 11.91
C ALA A 339 39.39 14.18 10.81
N GLU A 340 39.97 14.05 9.62
CA GLU A 340 39.90 15.09 8.58
C GLU A 340 38.69 14.88 7.66
N THR A 341 38.32 13.62 7.38
CA THR A 341 37.20 13.33 6.48
C THR A 341 35.85 13.48 7.21
N PRO A 342 34.90 14.29 6.68
CA PRO A 342 33.58 14.44 7.28
C PRO A 342 32.84 13.11 7.30
N VAL A 343 32.34 12.74 8.48
CA VAL A 343 31.49 11.55 8.65
C VAL A 343 30.08 11.86 8.16
N ALA A 344 29.57 11.05 7.23
CA ALA A 344 28.20 11.14 6.75
C ALA A 344 27.27 10.17 7.47
N PHE A 345 27.79 8.99 7.84
CA PHE A 345 27.08 7.95 8.55
C PHE A 345 28.04 7.19 9.46
N MET A 346 27.55 6.74 10.60
CA MET A 346 28.29 5.83 11.47
C MET A 346 27.33 4.93 12.25
N TYR A 347 27.79 3.74 12.60
CA TYR A 347 27.04 2.82 13.47
C TYR A 347 27.95 2.06 14.43
N LYS A 348 27.35 1.60 15.54
CA LYS A 348 27.94 0.58 16.42
C LYS A 348 26.88 -0.42 16.86
N VAL A 349 27.31 -1.63 17.17
CA VAL A 349 26.43 -2.72 17.60
C VAL A 349 26.76 -3.09 19.03
N LEU A 350 25.73 -3.24 19.85
CA LEU A 350 25.81 -3.81 21.19
C LEU A 350 25.05 -5.13 21.16
N ASP A 351 25.74 -6.18 21.58
CA ASP A 351 25.14 -7.51 21.76
C ASP A 351 24.77 -7.65 23.25
N GLU A 352 23.50 -7.85 23.52
CA GLU A 352 22.97 -7.95 24.89
C GLU A 352 22.08 -9.18 25.00
N VAL A 353 22.18 -9.85 26.15
CA VAL A 353 21.22 -10.88 26.55
C VAL A 353 20.34 -10.31 27.65
N LYS A 354 19.03 -10.28 27.42
CA LYS A 354 18.07 -9.69 28.36
C LYS A 354 16.96 -10.66 28.71
N ASP A 355 16.43 -10.51 29.94
CA ASP A 355 15.14 -11.07 30.27
C ASP A 355 14.04 -10.12 29.82
N THR A 356 13.09 -10.62 29.08
CA THR A 356 11.85 -9.88 28.75
C THR A 356 10.67 -10.46 29.50
N TYR A 357 9.57 -9.72 29.64
CA TYR A 357 8.48 -10.10 30.51
C TYR A 357 7.14 -10.03 29.80
N VAL A 358 6.40 -11.13 29.85
CA VAL A 358 4.99 -11.22 29.42
C VAL A 358 4.08 -11.00 30.61
N ARG A 359 2.92 -10.37 30.39
CA ARG A 359 1.81 -10.40 31.35
C ARG A 359 0.73 -11.34 30.81
N ASP A 360 0.30 -12.29 31.65
CA ASP A 360 -0.85 -13.15 31.34
C ASP A 360 -2.18 -12.36 31.45
N ALA A 361 -3.29 -13.04 31.12
CA ALA A 361 -4.63 -12.45 31.17
C ALA A 361 -5.01 -11.98 32.61
N ASP A 362 -4.41 -12.57 33.64
CA ASP A 362 -4.59 -12.20 35.03
C ASP A 362 -3.65 -11.07 35.48
N GLY A 363 -2.82 -10.54 34.60
CA GLY A 363 -1.85 -9.48 34.85
C GLY A 363 -0.58 -9.95 35.56
N ARG A 364 -0.38 -11.27 35.74
CA ARG A 364 0.82 -11.84 36.36
C ARG A 364 1.99 -11.74 35.38
N ARG A 365 3.14 -11.34 35.91
CA ARG A 365 4.38 -11.15 35.16
C ARG A 365 5.18 -12.45 35.12
N SER A 366 5.41 -13.00 33.92
CA SER A 366 6.33 -14.12 33.70
C SER A 366 7.53 -13.70 32.88
N ALA A 367 8.71 -14.18 33.23
CA ALA A 367 9.95 -13.84 32.51
C ALA A 367 10.19 -14.80 31.33
N VAL A 368 10.48 -14.25 30.16
CA VAL A 368 11.17 -14.96 29.08
C VAL A 368 12.65 -14.65 29.24
N LYS A 369 13.42 -15.66 29.66
CA LYS A 369 14.83 -15.47 30.04
C LYS A 369 15.80 -15.68 28.89
N GLY A 370 16.91 -14.97 28.97
CA GLY A 370 18.08 -15.24 28.13
C GLY A 370 17.88 -14.91 26.65
N VAL A 371 17.12 -13.88 26.31
CA VAL A 371 16.85 -13.49 24.92
C VAL A 371 17.99 -12.62 24.40
N GLY A 372 18.59 -13.04 23.30
CA GLY A 372 19.56 -12.24 22.56
C GLY A 372 18.92 -11.03 21.89
N HIS A 373 19.50 -9.87 22.12
CA HIS A 373 19.09 -8.61 21.47
C HIS A 373 20.32 -7.91 20.91
N LEU A 374 20.23 -7.47 19.66
CA LEU A 374 21.19 -6.58 19.07
C LEU A 374 20.64 -5.15 19.16
N GLN A 375 21.43 -4.23 19.72
CA GLN A 375 21.15 -2.80 19.64
C GLN A 375 22.07 -2.19 18.60
N ILE A 376 21.51 -1.68 17.52
CA ILE A 376 22.23 -0.98 16.47
C ILE A 376 22.03 0.51 16.70
N ILE A 377 23.08 1.18 17.15
CA ILE A 377 23.12 2.62 17.32
C ILE A 377 23.72 3.20 16.05
N TYR A 378 23.00 4.07 15.36
CA TYR A 378 23.54 4.73 14.18
C TYR A 378 23.31 6.23 14.21
N TRP A 379 24.17 6.96 13.54
CA TRP A 379 24.10 8.40 13.33
C TRP A 379 24.16 8.74 11.84
N SER A 380 23.43 9.76 11.44
CA SER A 380 23.42 10.26 10.06
C SER A 380 23.48 11.78 10.05
N ALA A 381 24.43 12.34 9.29
CA ALA A 381 24.58 13.76 9.08
C ALA A 381 23.29 14.40 8.51
N LYS A 382 22.62 13.71 7.60
CA LYS A 382 21.33 14.15 7.02
C LYS A 382 20.25 14.28 8.08
N TYR A 383 20.14 13.31 8.99
CA TYR A 383 19.15 13.34 10.06
C TYR A 383 19.51 14.37 11.14
N ALA A 384 20.79 14.55 11.44
CA ALA A 384 21.25 15.59 12.34
C ALA A 384 20.88 16.99 11.81
N ALA A 385 21.16 17.26 10.53
CA ALA A 385 20.82 18.53 9.89
C ALA A 385 19.28 18.78 9.93
N ARG A 386 18.47 17.75 9.65
CA ARG A 386 17.01 17.85 9.73
C ARG A 386 16.54 18.11 11.15
N ALA A 387 17.04 17.38 12.14
CA ALA A 387 16.68 17.58 13.54
C ALA A 387 16.96 19.01 14.02
N LYS A 388 18.10 19.57 13.60
CA LYS A 388 18.47 20.95 13.88
C LYS A 388 17.45 21.96 13.30
N VAL A 389 17.04 21.77 12.04
CA VAL A 389 16.04 22.65 11.38
C VAL A 389 14.67 22.53 12.08
N ASP A 390 14.22 21.29 12.34
CA ASP A 390 12.91 21.05 12.98
C ASP A 390 12.85 21.66 14.40
N ARG A 391 13.98 21.64 15.15
CA ARG A 391 14.09 22.21 16.49
C ARG A 391 14.11 23.74 16.47
N GLN A 392 14.74 24.37 15.48
CA GLN A 392 14.97 25.80 15.47
C GLN A 392 13.68 26.62 15.63
N ALA A 393 12.60 26.23 14.97
CA ALA A 393 11.31 26.90 15.09
C ALA A 393 10.70 26.81 16.52
N ALA A 394 10.96 25.70 17.23
CA ALA A 394 10.51 25.55 18.62
C ALA A 394 11.37 26.38 19.57
N VAL A 395 12.68 26.41 19.35
CA VAL A 395 13.65 27.22 20.13
C VAL A 395 13.35 28.70 19.99
N GLU A 396 13.14 29.21 18.78
CA GLU A 396 12.80 30.63 18.54
C GLU A 396 11.50 31.04 19.29
N LYS A 397 10.47 30.19 19.24
CA LYS A 397 9.22 30.41 19.98
C LYS A 397 9.43 30.37 21.51
N ALA A 398 10.27 29.48 22.00
CA ALA A 398 10.58 29.38 23.41
C ALA A 398 11.35 30.61 23.92
N LEU A 399 12.37 31.07 23.17
CA LEU A 399 13.11 32.29 23.48
C LEU A 399 12.18 33.52 23.50
N ALA A 400 11.31 33.66 22.51
CA ALA A 400 10.32 34.74 22.50
C ALA A 400 9.38 34.70 23.72
N SER A 401 8.95 33.49 24.14
CA SER A 401 8.09 33.29 25.30
C SER A 401 8.81 33.60 26.62
N SER A 402 10.10 33.26 26.76
CA SER A 402 10.89 33.54 27.96
C SER A 402 11.14 35.04 28.19
N HIS A 403 11.09 35.86 27.15
CA HIS A 403 11.20 37.32 27.21
C HIS A 403 9.85 38.02 27.37
N SER A 404 8.74 37.30 27.24
CA SER A 404 7.39 37.85 27.37
C SER A 404 7.04 38.02 28.85
N ARG A 405 6.32 39.11 29.18
CA ARG A 405 5.73 39.31 30.53
C ARG A 405 4.45 38.53 30.75
N SER A 406 4.07 37.68 29.81
CA SER A 406 2.89 36.82 29.89
C SER A 406 3.14 35.72 30.92
N ARG A 407 2.14 35.45 31.77
CA ARG A 407 2.12 34.28 32.69
C ARG A 407 1.70 33.05 31.91
N ASP A 408 2.50 32.62 30.92
CA ASP A 408 2.24 31.37 30.23
C ASP A 408 2.48 30.21 31.21
N VAL A 409 1.45 29.45 31.47
CA VAL A 409 1.56 28.18 32.21
C VAL A 409 2.17 27.15 31.28
N ILE A 410 3.21 26.44 31.74
CA ILE A 410 3.80 25.31 31.00
C ILE A 410 2.88 24.11 31.20
N ASP A 411 1.95 23.90 30.27
CA ASP A 411 0.96 22.83 30.35
C ASP A 411 1.46 21.46 29.89
N ASN A 412 2.58 21.42 29.17
CA ASN A 412 3.14 20.18 28.62
C ASN A 412 4.62 20.34 28.22
N ASN A 413 5.30 19.22 27.93
CA ASN A 413 6.72 19.16 27.54
C ASN A 413 6.91 19.03 26.02
N TYR A 414 6.02 19.59 25.18
CA TYR A 414 6.11 19.48 23.73
C TYR A 414 6.31 20.85 23.07
N GLY A 415 6.90 20.84 21.86
CA GLY A 415 7.14 22.04 21.07
C GLY A 415 8.01 23.06 21.82
N LYS A 416 7.59 24.33 21.88
CA LYS A 416 8.30 25.40 22.58
C LYS A 416 8.45 25.14 24.09
N ASN A 417 7.47 24.49 24.70
CA ASN A 417 7.41 24.29 26.16
C ASN A 417 8.51 23.33 26.64
N LYS A 418 9.06 22.50 25.77
CA LYS A 418 10.18 21.62 26.06
C LYS A 418 11.43 22.37 26.51
N TYR A 419 11.66 23.57 25.98
CA TYR A 419 12.83 24.43 26.25
C TYR A 419 12.51 25.53 27.24
N LEU A 420 11.47 25.39 28.04
CA LEU A 420 11.06 26.33 29.06
C LEU A 420 11.02 25.64 30.42
N LYS A 421 11.58 26.28 31.43
CA LYS A 421 11.45 25.83 32.83
C LYS A 421 10.92 26.96 33.69
N THR A 422 10.15 26.59 34.71
CA THR A 422 9.64 27.55 35.71
C THR A 422 10.64 27.65 36.81
N GLN A 423 11.17 28.85 37.04
CA GLN A 423 12.00 29.20 38.20
C GLN A 423 11.20 30.01 39.19
N VAL A 424 11.34 29.69 40.44
CA VAL A 424 10.66 30.38 41.56
C VAL A 424 11.67 31.23 42.31
N TYR A 425 11.37 32.53 42.48
CA TYR A 425 12.24 33.48 43.14
C TYR A 425 11.53 34.17 44.29
N ASP A 426 12.26 34.44 45.37
CA ASP A 426 11.82 35.39 46.40
C ASP A 426 11.87 36.82 45.88
N LYS A 427 10.77 37.57 46.05
CA LYS A 427 10.63 38.97 45.60
C LYS A 427 11.65 39.91 46.21
N LYS A 428 12.12 39.64 47.43
CA LYS A 428 12.99 40.57 48.19
C LYS A 428 14.48 40.24 48.00
N THR A 429 14.84 39.00 47.99
CA THR A 429 16.25 38.57 47.97
C THR A 429 16.75 38.16 46.59
N LYS A 430 15.84 37.94 45.65
CA LYS A 430 16.13 37.36 44.30
C LYS A 430 16.84 36.01 44.34
N GLN A 431 16.77 35.31 45.50
CA GLN A 431 17.26 33.94 45.64
C GLN A 431 16.13 32.97 45.35
N GLU A 432 16.48 31.80 44.86
CA GLU A 432 15.55 30.70 44.59
C GLU A 432 14.96 30.17 45.90
N VAL A 433 13.62 30.19 46.04
CA VAL A 433 12.91 29.76 47.29
C VAL A 433 11.58 29.10 46.91
N ASP A 434 11.12 28.20 47.79
CA ASP A 434 9.94 27.34 47.59
C ASP A 434 8.58 28.04 47.51
N ASP A 435 8.51 29.34 47.66
CA ASP A 435 7.21 30.03 47.70
C ASP A 435 7.27 31.51 47.32
N TYR A 436 7.31 31.94 45.98
CA TYR A 436 6.92 33.30 45.66
C TYR A 436 6.68 33.70 44.20
N GLU A 437 7.54 33.99 43.33
CA GLU A 437 7.21 34.34 41.94
C GLU A 437 7.72 33.32 40.93
N ALA A 438 6.81 32.72 40.21
CA ALA A 438 7.18 31.83 39.12
C ALA A 438 7.52 32.64 37.87
N LYS A 439 8.72 32.50 37.34
CA LYS A 439 9.16 33.05 36.07
C LYS A 439 9.51 31.93 35.11
N VAL A 440 8.96 32.01 33.91
CA VAL A 440 9.33 31.09 32.84
C VAL A 440 10.67 31.57 32.25
N VAL A 441 11.64 30.69 32.24
CA VAL A 441 12.99 30.93 31.68
C VAL A 441 13.31 29.88 30.62
N PHE A 442 14.21 30.23 29.72
CA PHE A 442 14.69 29.31 28.70
C PHE A 442 15.64 28.28 29.32
N ASP A 443 15.47 27.03 28.95
CA ASP A 443 16.25 25.90 29.45
C ASP A 443 17.35 25.50 28.45
N PHE A 444 18.55 26.09 28.66
CA PHE A 444 19.71 25.81 27.84
C PHE A 444 20.24 24.38 28.04
N GLU A 445 20.10 23.78 29.21
CA GLU A 445 20.58 22.41 29.48
C GLU A 445 19.82 21.39 28.65
N THR A 446 18.49 21.56 28.59
CA THR A 446 17.64 20.70 27.73
C THR A 446 17.95 20.91 26.25
N LEU A 447 18.29 22.13 25.84
CA LEU A 447 18.70 22.38 24.45
C LEU A 447 20.03 21.69 24.11
N ASP A 448 21.05 21.84 24.95
CA ASP A 448 22.38 21.25 24.76
C ASP A 448 22.30 19.72 24.75
N GLU A 449 21.46 19.15 25.64
CA GLU A 449 21.19 17.71 25.65
C GLU A 449 20.57 17.24 24.34
N ASP A 450 19.55 17.93 23.84
CA ASP A 450 18.90 17.59 22.58
C ASP A 450 19.84 17.71 21.39
N GLU A 451 20.68 18.73 21.38
CA GLU A 451 21.68 18.94 20.31
C GLU A 451 22.71 17.83 20.27
N SER A 452 23.16 17.38 21.44
CA SER A 452 24.12 16.27 21.55
C SER A 452 23.59 14.94 21.02
N LEU A 453 22.26 14.80 20.88
CA LEU A 453 21.59 13.59 20.40
C LEU A 453 21.05 13.72 18.97
N ASP A 454 21.32 14.84 18.27
CA ASP A 454 20.87 15.02 16.90
C ASP A 454 21.47 14.01 15.94
N GLY A 455 20.63 13.41 15.11
CA GLY A 455 21.04 12.44 14.10
C GLY A 455 21.23 11.02 14.60
N PHE A 456 21.16 10.79 15.92
CA PHE A 456 21.26 9.46 16.50
C PHE A 456 19.93 8.73 16.54
N TYR A 457 19.98 7.44 16.18
CA TYR A 457 18.88 6.50 16.23
C TYR A 457 19.35 5.19 16.83
N VAL A 458 18.42 4.48 17.47
CA VAL A 458 18.67 3.15 18.03
C VAL A 458 17.61 2.20 17.51
N ILE A 459 18.03 1.09 16.96
CA ILE A 459 17.19 -0.05 16.59
C ILE A 459 17.54 -1.20 17.53
N GLU A 460 16.52 -1.85 18.03
CA GLU A 460 16.65 -3.09 18.82
C GLU A 460 16.01 -4.23 18.02
N THR A 461 16.70 -5.38 17.95
CA THR A 461 16.28 -6.52 17.16
C THR A 461 16.77 -7.84 17.74
N ASN A 462 16.01 -8.93 17.51
CA ASN A 462 16.44 -10.31 17.71
C ASN A 462 16.68 -11.03 16.37
N VAL A 463 16.84 -10.29 15.27
CA VAL A 463 17.10 -10.87 13.97
C VAL A 463 18.59 -10.97 13.75
N THR A 464 19.04 -12.14 13.25
CA THR A 464 20.42 -12.41 12.90
C THR A 464 20.52 -13.11 11.53
N GLY A 465 21.72 -13.30 11.03
CA GLY A 465 21.98 -13.99 9.77
C GLY A 465 22.95 -15.15 9.93
N LEU A 466 23.29 -15.78 8.81
CA LEU A 466 24.39 -16.73 8.74
C LEU A 466 25.70 -16.01 8.98
N ARG A 467 26.66 -16.71 9.61
CA ARG A 467 28.01 -16.19 9.78
C ARG A 467 28.82 -16.48 8.52
N PRO A 468 29.55 -15.49 7.99
CA PRO A 468 30.48 -15.76 6.90
C PRO A 468 31.61 -16.69 7.41
N TYR A 469 31.99 -17.68 6.59
CA TYR A 469 33.11 -18.51 6.90
C TYR A 469 34.44 -17.72 6.74
N VAL A 470 35.23 -17.72 7.78
CA VAL A 470 36.48 -16.97 7.83
C VAL A 470 37.66 -17.94 7.73
N ASP A 471 38.58 -17.72 6.81
CA ASP A 471 39.79 -18.55 6.65
C ASP A 471 40.76 -18.39 7.85
N ARG A 472 41.77 -19.22 7.91
CA ARG A 472 42.79 -19.17 8.99
C ARG A 472 43.53 -17.82 9.11
N ARG A 473 43.36 -16.94 8.12
CA ARG A 473 43.94 -15.58 8.10
C ARG A 473 42.92 -14.50 8.43
N GLY A 474 41.72 -14.88 8.83
CA GLY A 474 40.62 -13.95 9.15
C GLY A 474 39.95 -13.31 7.93
N ARG A 475 40.08 -13.89 6.72
CA ARG A 475 39.43 -13.37 5.51
C ARG A 475 38.17 -14.15 5.20
N GLU A 476 37.10 -13.45 4.91
CA GLU A 476 35.85 -14.06 4.45
C GLU A 476 36.07 -14.80 3.13
N THR A 477 35.64 -16.05 3.07
CA THR A 477 35.82 -16.92 1.89
C THR A 477 34.69 -16.84 0.89
N GLY A 478 33.61 -16.15 1.23
CA GLY A 478 32.34 -16.13 0.47
C GLY A 478 31.43 -17.33 0.78
N GLU A 479 31.90 -18.29 1.58
CA GLU A 479 31.09 -19.38 2.10
C GLU A 479 30.43 -18.97 3.43
N VAL A 480 29.37 -19.64 3.81
CA VAL A 480 28.65 -19.37 5.04
C VAL A 480 28.60 -20.61 5.93
N GLU A 481 28.69 -20.38 7.24
CA GLU A 481 28.54 -21.43 8.23
C GLU A 481 27.08 -21.77 8.45
N ASN A 482 26.80 -23.06 8.60
CA ASN A 482 25.50 -23.55 9.05
C ASN A 482 24.28 -23.11 8.19
N ALA A 483 24.46 -23.04 6.86
CA ALA A 483 23.33 -22.88 5.94
C ALA A 483 22.29 -24.00 6.18
N PHE A 484 21.01 -23.68 6.08
CA PHE A 484 19.89 -24.57 6.36
C PHE A 484 18.82 -24.48 5.26
N GLU A 485 17.87 -25.41 5.24
CA GLU A 485 16.75 -25.36 4.32
C GLU A 485 15.70 -24.35 4.80
N GLY A 486 15.11 -23.58 3.88
CA GLY A 486 14.13 -22.52 4.18
C GLY A 486 14.71 -21.12 4.28
N LYS A 487 13.86 -20.13 4.51
CA LYS A 487 14.23 -18.70 4.55
C LYS A 487 14.77 -18.25 5.90
N SER A 488 14.26 -18.85 6.96
CA SER A 488 14.60 -18.49 8.35
C SER A 488 14.40 -19.68 9.29
N ARG A 489 15.04 -19.64 10.44
CA ARG A 489 14.84 -20.59 11.53
C ARG A 489 14.92 -19.89 12.89
N TRP A 490 14.26 -20.48 13.88
CA TRP A 490 14.30 -20.01 15.26
C TRP A 490 15.47 -20.64 16.03
N LEU A 491 16.34 -19.81 16.60
CA LEU A 491 17.41 -20.25 17.50
C LEU A 491 16.88 -20.27 18.94
N LYS A 492 16.47 -21.44 19.39
CA LYS A 492 15.74 -21.61 20.66
C LYS A 492 16.54 -21.15 21.88
N ASP A 493 17.83 -21.46 21.91
CA ASP A 493 18.69 -21.16 23.07
C ASP A 493 19.08 -19.68 23.12
N GLU A 494 19.02 -18.96 22.00
CA GLU A 494 19.39 -17.56 21.90
C GLU A 494 18.15 -16.63 21.87
N GLY A 495 16.96 -17.17 21.59
CA GLY A 495 15.73 -16.37 21.42
C GLY A 495 15.78 -15.48 20.17
N MET A 496 16.53 -15.89 19.14
CA MET A 496 16.77 -15.12 17.92
C MET A 496 16.16 -15.80 16.68
N LEU A 497 15.75 -14.98 15.72
CA LEU A 497 15.35 -15.43 14.40
C LEU A 497 16.53 -15.29 13.44
N GLN A 498 17.04 -16.42 12.93
CA GLN A 498 18.13 -16.46 11.97
C GLN A 498 17.60 -16.54 10.54
N LEU A 499 18.01 -15.61 9.69
CA LEU A 499 17.78 -15.65 8.25
C LEU A 499 18.83 -16.54 7.56
N ASN A 500 18.41 -17.26 6.50
CA ASN A 500 19.29 -18.13 5.71
C ASN A 500 20.14 -17.34 4.70
N ARG A 501 20.68 -16.22 5.16
CA ARG A 501 21.64 -15.36 4.43
C ARG A 501 22.49 -14.58 5.42
N ILE A 502 23.57 -14.02 4.97
CA ILE A 502 24.34 -13.05 5.77
C ILE A 502 23.46 -11.83 6.02
N VAL A 503 23.44 -11.36 7.26
CA VAL A 503 22.74 -10.14 7.67
C VAL A 503 23.73 -9.24 8.41
N THR A 504 24.02 -8.11 7.81
CA THR A 504 24.85 -7.07 8.41
C THR A 504 24.01 -6.10 9.23
N PRO A 505 24.62 -5.30 10.13
CA PRO A 505 23.91 -4.23 10.81
C PRO A 505 23.26 -3.22 9.84
N LEU A 506 23.88 -2.97 8.69
CA LEU A 506 23.33 -2.10 7.65
C LEU A 506 22.07 -2.70 7.01
N ASP A 507 22.03 -4.02 6.79
CA ASP A 507 20.80 -4.69 6.30
C ASP A 507 19.64 -4.49 7.27
N ILE A 508 19.88 -4.55 8.59
CA ILE A 508 18.83 -4.28 9.60
C ILE A 508 18.37 -2.82 9.53
N VAL A 509 19.28 -1.87 9.37
CA VAL A 509 18.96 -0.46 9.21
C VAL A 509 18.14 -0.25 7.93
N ASP A 510 18.48 -0.89 6.83
CA ASP A 510 17.76 -0.81 5.56
C ASP A 510 16.35 -1.45 5.65
N MET A 511 16.21 -2.59 6.33
CA MET A 511 14.91 -3.17 6.63
C MET A 511 14.05 -2.18 7.43
N TYR A 512 14.63 -1.54 8.47
CA TYR A 512 13.92 -0.54 9.26
C TYR A 512 13.52 0.68 8.41
N HIS A 513 14.41 1.15 7.56
CA HIS A 513 14.12 2.27 6.67
C HIS A 513 12.95 1.98 5.72
N GLY A 514 12.65 0.72 5.41
CA GLY A 514 11.46 0.34 4.63
C GLY A 514 10.13 0.80 5.24
N LEU A 515 10.09 1.19 6.52
CA LEU A 515 8.90 1.66 7.23
C LEU A 515 8.25 2.91 6.58
N TRP A 516 9.00 3.74 5.85
CA TRP A 516 8.44 4.89 5.13
C TRP A 516 7.31 4.51 4.13
N ARG A 517 7.32 3.26 3.63
CA ARG A 517 6.30 2.76 2.70
C ARG A 517 4.91 2.71 3.32
N ILE A 518 4.81 2.37 4.61
CA ILE A 518 3.53 2.35 5.30
C ILE A 518 3.01 3.77 5.58
N GLU A 519 3.90 4.71 5.90
CA GLU A 519 3.55 6.13 6.03
C GLU A 519 3.00 6.69 4.70
N GLN A 520 3.67 6.38 3.58
CA GLN A 520 3.19 6.74 2.24
C GLN A 520 1.82 6.10 1.95
N THR A 521 1.62 4.86 2.35
CA THR A 521 0.36 4.14 2.18
C THR A 521 -0.78 4.81 2.95
N PHE A 522 -0.55 5.24 4.18
CA PHE A 522 -1.53 6.02 4.92
C PHE A 522 -1.81 7.38 4.28
N ARG A 523 -0.81 8.02 3.69
CA ARG A 523 -1.04 9.23 2.91
C ARG A 523 -1.99 8.95 1.73
N VAL A 524 -1.75 7.90 0.94
CA VAL A 524 -2.62 7.50 -0.17
C VAL A 524 -4.06 7.23 0.30
N THR A 525 -4.25 6.52 1.41
CA THR A 525 -5.60 6.26 1.91
C THR A 525 -6.33 7.53 2.34
N LYS A 526 -5.61 8.53 2.85
CA LYS A 526 -6.17 9.78 3.35
C LYS A 526 -6.39 10.82 2.26
N SER A 527 -5.52 10.89 1.24
CA SER A 527 -5.57 11.83 0.12
C SER A 527 -6.28 11.26 -1.10
N GLU A 528 -5.66 10.26 -1.75
CA GLU A 528 -6.15 9.74 -3.03
C GLU A 528 -7.48 8.98 -2.89
N LEU A 529 -7.57 8.16 -1.87
CA LEU A 529 -8.78 7.37 -1.60
C LEU A 529 -9.78 8.09 -0.69
N GLU A 530 -9.46 9.26 -0.14
CA GLU A 530 -10.31 10.06 0.75
C GLU A 530 -11.06 9.22 1.79
N ALA A 531 -10.35 8.30 2.47
CA ALA A 531 -10.95 7.42 3.46
C ALA A 531 -11.51 8.19 4.68
N ARG A 532 -11.26 9.48 4.75
CA ARG A 532 -11.78 10.42 5.75
C ARG A 532 -12.27 11.71 5.10
N PRO A 533 -13.28 12.40 5.67
CA PRO A 533 -14.06 11.99 6.84
C PRO A 533 -14.89 10.72 6.60
N VAL A 534 -15.15 9.97 7.67
CA VAL A 534 -15.97 8.74 7.58
C VAL A 534 -17.46 9.08 7.66
N PHE A 535 -18.20 8.84 6.58
CA PHE A 535 -19.61 9.22 6.44
C PHE A 535 -20.61 8.16 6.92
N VAL A 536 -20.18 7.19 7.74
CA VAL A 536 -21.05 6.18 8.34
C VAL A 536 -20.79 6.12 9.84
N SER A 537 -21.84 5.86 10.63
CA SER A 537 -21.77 5.94 12.10
C SER A 537 -21.86 4.59 12.82
N ARG A 538 -22.55 3.60 12.26
CA ARG A 538 -22.68 2.28 12.88
C ARG A 538 -21.38 1.49 12.75
N LYS A 539 -20.98 0.79 13.80
CA LYS A 539 -19.72 0.00 13.87
C LYS A 539 -19.60 -0.99 12.69
N ASP A 540 -20.66 -1.73 12.36
CA ASP A 540 -20.69 -2.64 11.22
C ASP A 540 -20.43 -1.91 9.89
N ARG A 541 -21.06 -0.74 9.69
CA ARG A 541 -20.88 0.05 8.47
C ARG A 541 -19.52 0.73 8.39
N ILE A 542 -18.94 1.11 9.54
CA ILE A 542 -17.56 1.59 9.63
C ILE A 542 -16.61 0.47 9.20
N GLY A 543 -16.80 -0.76 9.69
CA GLY A 543 -16.03 -1.93 9.25
C GLY A 543 -16.07 -2.14 7.72
N SER A 544 -17.26 -2.04 7.11
CA SER A 544 -17.42 -2.14 5.65
C SER A 544 -16.76 -0.99 4.89
N HIS A 545 -16.80 0.22 5.42
CA HIS A 545 -16.11 1.36 4.82
C HIS A 545 -14.61 1.10 4.75
N PHE A 546 -13.98 0.66 5.83
CA PHE A 546 -12.55 0.37 5.84
C PHE A 546 -12.19 -0.89 5.06
N LEU A 547 -13.05 -1.91 5.00
CA LEU A 547 -12.87 -3.04 4.10
C LEU A 547 -12.83 -2.59 2.64
N THR A 548 -13.74 -1.70 2.24
CA THR A 548 -13.74 -1.10 0.90
C THR A 548 -12.45 -0.31 0.65
N CYS A 549 -12.01 0.49 1.63
CA CYS A 549 -10.76 1.26 1.53
C CYS A 549 -9.54 0.34 1.41
N PHE A 550 -9.48 -0.76 2.17
CA PHE A 550 -8.40 -1.75 2.09
C PHE A 550 -8.35 -2.45 0.73
N ILE A 551 -9.49 -2.90 0.21
CA ILE A 551 -9.57 -3.50 -1.14
C ILE A 551 -9.12 -2.49 -2.20
N SER A 552 -9.58 -1.25 -2.11
CA SER A 552 -9.21 -0.18 -3.03
C SER A 552 -7.71 0.12 -2.97
N LEU A 553 -7.15 0.18 -1.77
CA LEU A 553 -5.71 0.36 -1.56
C LEU A 553 -4.90 -0.79 -2.16
N LEU A 554 -5.31 -2.04 -1.91
CA LEU A 554 -4.65 -3.22 -2.47
C LEU A 554 -4.67 -3.18 -4.00
N ILE A 555 -5.81 -2.87 -4.61
CA ILE A 555 -5.95 -2.76 -6.07
C ILE A 555 -5.02 -1.69 -6.64
N VAL A 556 -4.97 -0.51 -6.03
CA VAL A 556 -4.11 0.59 -6.52
C VAL A 556 -2.63 0.24 -6.37
N ARG A 557 -2.24 -0.42 -5.27
CA ARG A 557 -0.86 -0.90 -5.07
C ARG A 557 -0.48 -2.01 -6.06
N ILE A 558 -1.42 -2.90 -6.41
CA ILE A 558 -1.20 -3.88 -7.47
C ILE A 558 -1.00 -3.19 -8.83
N LEU A 559 -1.81 -2.19 -9.17
CA LEU A 559 -1.63 -1.43 -10.41
C LEU A 559 -0.27 -0.72 -10.46
N GLU A 560 0.19 -0.17 -9.34
CA GLU A 560 1.53 0.43 -9.22
C GLU A 560 2.64 -0.63 -9.41
N HIS A 561 2.47 -1.81 -8.84
CA HIS A 561 3.39 -2.94 -9.01
C HIS A 561 3.42 -3.45 -10.47
N GLU A 562 2.26 -3.62 -11.11
CA GLU A 562 2.13 -4.01 -12.53
C GLU A 562 2.82 -3.00 -13.47
N LEU A 563 2.83 -1.73 -13.09
CA LEU A 563 3.53 -0.66 -13.80
C LEU A 563 4.99 -0.47 -13.35
N HIS A 564 5.57 -1.47 -12.63
CA HIS A 564 6.96 -1.47 -12.14
C HIS A 564 7.37 -0.21 -11.37
N HIS A 565 6.42 0.42 -10.66
CA HIS A 565 6.62 1.67 -9.91
C HIS A 565 7.13 2.86 -10.76
N GLU A 566 6.93 2.82 -12.09
CA GLU A 566 7.29 3.94 -12.98
C GLU A 566 6.41 5.17 -12.77
N TYR A 567 5.22 4.98 -12.23
CA TYR A 567 4.25 6.03 -11.92
C TYR A 567 3.87 6.03 -10.45
N SER A 568 3.69 7.21 -9.88
CA SER A 568 3.16 7.34 -8.53
C SER A 568 1.70 6.89 -8.46
N THR A 569 1.26 6.47 -7.27
CA THR A 569 -0.16 6.16 -7.01
C THR A 569 -1.09 7.29 -7.44
N GLU A 570 -0.71 8.55 -7.18
CA GLU A 570 -1.48 9.74 -7.56
C GLU A 570 -1.65 9.84 -9.09
N GLN A 571 -0.57 9.63 -9.86
CA GLN A 571 -0.61 9.64 -11.32
C GLN A 571 -1.54 8.54 -11.86
N ILE A 572 -1.43 7.32 -11.32
CA ILE A 572 -2.28 6.18 -11.72
C ILE A 572 -3.75 6.50 -11.46
N VAL A 573 -4.09 6.91 -10.24
CA VAL A 573 -5.47 7.25 -9.86
C VAL A 573 -6.01 8.40 -10.71
N LEU A 574 -5.22 9.45 -10.95
CA LEU A 574 -5.61 10.58 -11.78
C LEU A 574 -5.90 10.16 -13.23
N SER A 575 -5.06 9.29 -13.82
CA SER A 575 -5.25 8.77 -15.16
C SER A 575 -6.53 7.94 -15.27
N LEU A 576 -6.80 7.07 -14.29
CA LEU A 576 -8.03 6.28 -14.24
C LEU A 576 -9.28 7.17 -14.10
N ARG A 577 -9.21 8.24 -13.31
CA ARG A 577 -10.29 9.24 -13.15
C ARG A 577 -10.58 9.98 -14.47
N LYS A 578 -9.55 10.32 -15.23
CA LYS A 578 -9.65 11.03 -16.51
C LYS A 578 -10.01 10.12 -17.68
N ALA A 579 -9.82 8.81 -17.58
CA ALA A 579 -10.11 7.83 -18.64
C ALA A 579 -11.62 7.74 -18.89
N ASN A 580 -12.15 8.74 -19.60
CA ASN A 580 -13.57 8.88 -19.88
C ASN A 580 -13.87 8.79 -21.36
N VAL A 581 -15.09 8.35 -21.67
CA VAL A 581 -15.66 8.38 -23.02
C VAL A 581 -16.98 9.13 -22.98
N VAL A 582 -17.30 9.85 -24.06
CA VAL A 582 -18.60 10.49 -24.24
C VAL A 582 -19.41 9.71 -25.25
N GLN A 583 -20.68 9.47 -24.95
CA GLN A 583 -21.61 8.84 -25.86
C GLN A 583 -21.94 9.80 -27.01
N LEU A 584 -21.63 9.41 -28.26
CA LEU A 584 -21.94 10.18 -29.46
C LEU A 584 -23.34 9.84 -29.99
N ASP A 585 -23.65 8.54 -30.03
CA ASP A 585 -24.95 8.01 -30.45
C ASP A 585 -25.28 6.72 -29.68
N SER A 586 -26.32 6.01 -30.05
CA SER A 586 -26.71 4.75 -29.40
C SER A 586 -25.64 3.65 -29.44
N THR A 587 -24.62 3.76 -30.30
CA THR A 587 -23.65 2.71 -30.58
C THR A 587 -22.19 3.13 -30.41
N ASN A 588 -21.86 4.41 -30.49
CA ASN A 588 -20.51 4.93 -30.54
C ASN A 588 -20.17 5.83 -29.36
N PHE A 589 -18.94 5.69 -28.87
CA PHE A 589 -18.38 6.45 -27.76
C PHE A 589 -17.02 7.01 -28.17
N LYS A 590 -16.78 8.31 -27.97
CA LYS A 590 -15.51 8.97 -28.24
C LYS A 590 -14.66 9.04 -26.97
N THR A 591 -13.38 8.67 -27.05
CA THR A 591 -12.41 8.82 -25.96
C THR A 591 -12.09 10.28 -25.72
N LEU A 592 -12.08 10.69 -24.45
CA LEU A 592 -11.81 12.06 -24.03
C LEU A 592 -10.38 12.27 -23.52
N TYR A 593 -9.71 11.20 -23.10
CA TYR A 593 -8.39 11.29 -22.49
C TYR A 593 -7.58 10.01 -22.73
N TYR A 594 -6.29 10.19 -22.98
CA TYR A 594 -5.30 9.11 -23.10
C TYR A 594 -3.92 9.65 -22.74
N ASP A 595 -3.15 8.88 -21.96
CA ASP A 595 -1.82 9.26 -21.47
C ASP A 595 -0.87 8.04 -21.40
N PRO A 596 0.42 8.24 -21.03
CA PRO A 596 1.37 7.14 -20.90
C PRO A 596 0.94 6.04 -19.90
N VAL A 597 0.30 6.41 -18.77
CA VAL A 597 -0.20 5.42 -17.78
C VAL A 597 -1.21 4.48 -18.43
N LEU A 598 -2.19 5.01 -19.16
CA LEU A 598 -3.21 4.20 -19.85
C LEU A 598 -2.61 3.36 -20.98
N ARG A 599 -1.58 3.87 -21.66
CA ARG A 599 -0.84 3.11 -22.68
C ARG A 599 -0.16 1.90 -22.06
N ASP A 600 0.53 2.09 -20.95
CA ASP A 600 1.32 1.05 -20.31
C ASP A 600 0.42 0.02 -19.59
N LEU A 601 -0.71 0.46 -19.03
CA LEU A 601 -1.78 -0.45 -18.57
C LEU A 601 -2.33 -1.32 -19.71
N HIS A 602 -2.47 -0.77 -20.93
CA HIS A 602 -2.85 -1.58 -22.09
C HIS A 602 -1.82 -2.69 -22.35
N GLY A 603 -0.53 -2.34 -22.38
CA GLY A 603 0.55 -3.30 -22.61
C GLY A 603 0.61 -4.42 -21.57
N ARG A 604 0.33 -4.10 -20.31
CA ARG A 604 0.40 -5.05 -19.18
C ARG A 604 -0.87 -5.88 -18.98
N MET A 605 -2.02 -5.26 -19.09
CA MET A 605 -3.31 -5.87 -18.73
C MET A 605 -4.16 -6.25 -19.94
N GLY A 606 -3.73 -5.94 -21.15
CA GLY A 606 -4.48 -6.21 -22.39
C GLY A 606 -5.78 -5.39 -22.52
N ILE A 607 -5.89 -4.27 -21.80
CA ILE A 607 -7.06 -3.39 -21.83
C ILE A 607 -6.76 -2.21 -22.73
N ASP A 608 -7.34 -2.19 -23.93
CA ASP A 608 -7.11 -1.13 -24.90
C ASP A 608 -7.88 0.15 -24.53
N PHE A 609 -7.17 1.15 -24.01
CA PHE A 609 -7.71 2.48 -23.68
C PHE A 609 -7.50 3.49 -24.82
N GLY A 610 -6.76 3.12 -25.89
CA GLY A 610 -6.24 4.05 -26.90
C GLY A 610 -7.11 4.25 -28.14
N LEU A 611 -8.26 3.58 -28.26
CA LEU A 611 -9.13 3.77 -29.41
C LEU A 611 -9.80 5.15 -29.38
N ASN A 612 -9.70 5.89 -30.46
CA ASN A 612 -10.37 7.20 -30.58
C ASN A 612 -11.90 7.08 -30.46
N ILE A 613 -12.47 6.03 -31.08
CA ILE A 613 -13.90 5.73 -31.01
C ILE A 613 -14.10 4.25 -30.68
N TYR A 614 -14.87 3.99 -29.63
CA TYR A 614 -15.34 2.65 -29.28
C TYR A 614 -16.75 2.44 -29.79
N SER A 615 -17.00 1.31 -30.46
CA SER A 615 -18.37 0.82 -30.56
C SER A 615 -18.85 0.24 -29.24
N ARG A 616 -20.15 0.25 -28.96
CA ARG A 616 -20.73 -0.40 -27.77
C ARG A 616 -20.30 -1.87 -27.66
N SER A 617 -20.17 -2.57 -28.78
CA SER A 617 -19.70 -3.97 -28.81
C SER A 617 -18.21 -4.09 -28.46
N ALA A 618 -17.36 -3.13 -28.86
CA ALA A 618 -15.94 -3.10 -28.47
C ALA A 618 -15.78 -2.87 -26.97
N LEU A 619 -16.50 -1.89 -26.40
CA LEU A 619 -16.50 -1.66 -24.94
C LEU A 619 -16.99 -2.89 -24.17
N ARG A 620 -18.07 -3.54 -24.61
CA ARG A 620 -18.57 -4.76 -23.97
C ARG A 620 -17.51 -5.89 -24.00
N ARG A 621 -16.79 -6.07 -25.10
CA ARG A 621 -15.70 -7.06 -25.20
C ARG A 621 -14.54 -6.71 -24.27
N MET A 622 -14.09 -5.46 -24.25
CA MET A 622 -13.04 -4.97 -23.37
C MET A 622 -13.40 -5.26 -21.89
N LEU A 623 -14.61 -4.87 -21.45
CA LEU A 623 -15.07 -5.09 -20.09
C LEU A 623 -15.32 -6.58 -19.77
N ALA A 624 -15.75 -7.38 -20.75
CA ALA A 624 -15.87 -8.84 -20.56
C ALA A 624 -14.48 -9.50 -20.39
N ALA A 625 -13.46 -9.01 -21.10
CA ALA A 625 -12.09 -9.50 -20.95
C ALA A 625 -11.54 -9.24 -19.54
N THR A 626 -11.93 -8.14 -18.86
CA THR A 626 -11.50 -7.88 -17.47
C THR A 626 -12.04 -8.90 -16.44
N LYS A 627 -13.06 -9.67 -16.82
CA LYS A 627 -13.71 -10.67 -15.95
C LYS A 627 -13.17 -12.08 -16.14
N LYS A 628 -12.29 -12.30 -17.14
CA LYS A 628 -11.63 -13.59 -17.33
C LYS A 628 -10.50 -13.72 -16.31
N GLN A 629 -10.45 -14.89 -15.67
CA GLN A 629 -9.28 -15.31 -14.91
C GLN A 629 -8.31 -15.94 -15.91
N ASP A 630 -7.04 -15.59 -15.81
CA ASP A 630 -5.96 -16.27 -16.55
C ASP A 630 -5.68 -17.61 -15.88
#